data_e0e6683a430afa774cb24c8c0eaf5f59
#
_entry.id   e0e6683a430afa774cb24c8c0eaf5f59
#
_cell.length_a   1.000
_cell.length_b   1.000
_cell.length_c   1.000
_cell.angle_alpha   90.00
_cell.angle_beta   90.00
_cell.angle_gamma   90.00
#
_symmetry.space_group_name_H-M   'P 1'
#
loop_
_entity.id
_entity.type
_entity.pdbx_description
1 polymer ?
#
loop_
_entity_poly.entity_id
_entity_poly.type
_entity_poly.pdbx_seq_one_letter_code
_entity_poly.pdbx_strand_id
1 'polypeptide(L)'
;MTVKEFLNKVRRQNSVLLTYERELSELRLRMVNISSPGFGDKVQTNHISSLDEIIEKMESQADKVNRKWDACKEMKEQAEVLIDKESDEYRRCVLYRYYILCQSW
;
A
#
# COMPACT_ATOMS: atom_id res chain seq x y z
N MET A 1 14.31 -5.00 21.85
CA MET A 1 13.44 -4.03 21.15
C MET A 1 12.36 -3.56 22.11
N THR A 2 12.20 -2.25 22.26
CA THR A 2 11.15 -1.68 23.09
C THR A 2 9.82 -1.70 22.34
N VAL A 3 8.71 -1.53 23.07
CA VAL A 3 7.38 -1.46 22.47
C VAL A 3 7.32 -0.29 21.47
N LYS A 4 7.88 0.86 21.84
CA LYS A 4 7.93 2.02 20.96
C LYS A 4 8.68 1.74 19.67
N GLU A 5 9.82 1.07 19.74
CA GLU A 5 10.60 0.69 18.56
C GLU A 5 9.82 -0.27 17.66
N PHE A 6 9.14 -1.23 18.24
CA PHE A 6 8.29 -2.17 17.51
C PHE A 6 7.14 -1.45 16.81
N LEU A 7 6.43 -0.57 17.51
CA LEU A 7 5.32 0.18 16.94
C LEU A 7 5.79 1.12 15.80
N ASN A 8 6.96 1.74 15.97
CA ASN A 8 7.55 2.55 14.91
C ASN A 8 7.89 1.70 13.67
N LYS A 9 8.38 0.50 13.89
CA LYS A 9 8.65 -0.45 12.80
C LYS A 9 7.36 -0.80 12.06
N VAL A 10 6.28 -1.07 12.79
CA VAL A 10 4.96 -1.35 12.20
C VAL A 10 4.50 -0.17 11.34
N ARG A 11 4.61 1.05 11.86
CA ARG A 11 4.25 2.26 11.12
C ARG A 11 5.03 2.38 9.82
N ARG A 12 6.34 2.16 9.87
CA ARG A 12 7.18 2.21 8.65
C ARG A 12 6.76 1.17 7.63
N GLN A 13 6.51 -0.05 8.06
CA GLN A 13 6.09 -1.13 7.16
C GLN A 13 4.74 -0.83 6.53
N ASN A 14 3.79 -0.31 7.31
CA ASN A 14 2.48 0.09 6.79
C ASN A 14 2.60 1.23 5.78
N SER A 15 3.48 2.18 6.03
CA SER A 15 3.74 3.28 5.11
C SER A 15 4.31 2.80 3.78
N VAL A 16 5.22 1.83 3.82
CA VAL A 16 5.78 1.21 2.60
C VAL A 16 4.68 0.49 1.82
N LEU A 17 3.82 -0.25 2.52
CA LEU A 17 2.69 -0.94 1.89
C LEU A 17 1.76 0.05 1.19
N LEU A 18 1.41 1.15 1.85
CA LEU A 18 0.57 2.19 1.26
C LEU A 18 1.20 2.79 0.01
N THR A 19 2.52 2.97 0.01
CA THR A 19 3.26 3.45 -1.16
C THR A 19 3.15 2.46 -2.32
N TYR A 20 3.34 1.18 -2.06
CA TYR A 20 3.22 0.14 -3.08
C TYR A 20 1.80 0.06 -3.65
N GLU A 21 0.78 0.19 -2.80
CA GLU A 21 -0.61 0.21 -3.23
C GLU A 21 -0.91 1.41 -4.10
N ARG A 22 -0.35 2.57 -3.76
CA ARG A 22 -0.50 3.78 -4.57
C ARG A 22 0.13 3.61 -5.95
N GLU A 23 1.33 3.06 -6.00
CA GLU A 23 2.01 2.79 -7.28
C GLU A 23 1.19 1.85 -8.16
N LEU A 24 0.58 0.83 -7.56
CA LEU A 24 -0.30 -0.09 -8.28
C LEU A 24 -1.52 0.62 -8.82
N SER A 25 -2.14 1.50 -8.02
CA SER A 25 -3.28 2.30 -8.44
C SER A 25 -2.94 3.22 -9.62
N GLU A 26 -1.76 3.83 -9.58
CA GLU A 26 -1.29 4.68 -10.68
C GLU A 26 -1.10 3.88 -11.97
N LEU A 27 -0.57 2.67 -11.88
CA LEU A 27 -0.43 1.79 -13.04
C LEU A 27 -1.79 1.41 -13.62
N ARG A 28 -2.77 1.13 -12.77
CA ARG A 28 -4.15 0.84 -13.21
C ARG A 28 -4.77 2.03 -13.93
N LEU A 29 -4.54 3.24 -13.42
CA LEU A 29 -5.02 4.45 -14.07
C LEU A 29 -4.38 4.65 -15.43
N ARG A 30 -3.09 4.39 -15.57
CA ARG A 30 -2.41 4.45 -16.86
C ARG A 30 -3.01 3.46 -17.86
N MET A 31 -3.32 2.26 -17.39
CA MET A 31 -3.95 1.25 -18.24
C MET A 31 -5.31 1.72 -18.75
N VAL A 32 -6.13 2.30 -17.88
CA VAL A 32 -7.43 2.85 -18.23
C VAL A 32 -7.28 3.97 -19.24
N ASN A 33 -6.34 4.88 -19.04
CA ASN A 33 -6.10 5.99 -19.95
C ASN A 33 -5.65 5.53 -21.33
N ILE A 34 -4.79 4.53 -21.39
CA ILE A 34 -4.33 3.96 -22.65
C ILE A 34 -5.46 3.26 -23.38
N SER A 35 -6.35 2.59 -22.64
CA SER A 35 -7.49 1.87 -23.20
C SER A 35 -8.67 2.78 -23.56
N SER A 36 -8.58 4.06 -23.24
CA SER A 36 -9.66 5.02 -23.46
C SER A 36 -9.98 5.18 -24.97
N PRO A 37 -11.27 5.21 -25.34
CA PRO A 37 -11.66 5.33 -26.74
C PRO A 37 -11.25 6.65 -27.41
N GLY A 38 -10.90 7.66 -26.64
CA GLY A 38 -10.48 8.95 -27.15
C GLY A 38 -9.04 9.01 -27.64
N PHE A 39 -8.25 7.97 -27.43
CA PHE A 39 -6.87 7.94 -27.89
C PHE A 39 -6.81 7.69 -29.39
N GLY A 40 -6.09 8.57 -30.07
CA GLY A 40 -6.01 8.54 -31.52
C GLY A 40 -5.37 7.29 -32.09
N ASP A 41 -5.70 6.98 -33.33
CA ASP A 41 -5.22 5.81 -34.04
C ASP A 41 -3.74 5.87 -34.42
N LYS A 42 -3.14 7.05 -34.30
CA LYS A 42 -1.76 7.33 -34.75
C LYS A 42 -0.70 6.49 -34.08
N VAL A 43 -0.95 6.00 -32.86
CA VAL A 43 0.03 5.31 -32.04
C VAL A 43 -0.42 3.89 -31.69
N GLN A 44 -1.23 3.32 -32.51
CA GLN A 44 -1.87 2.06 -32.24
C GLN A 44 -0.86 0.93 -31.91
N THR A 45 0.19 0.80 -32.69
CA THR A 45 1.22 -0.22 -32.46
C THR A 45 1.99 0.06 -31.16
N ASN A 46 2.38 1.31 -30.94
CA ASN A 46 3.06 1.70 -29.72
C ASN A 46 2.13 1.57 -28.49
N HIS A 47 0.85 1.80 -28.70
CA HIS A 47 -0.18 1.67 -27.69
C HIS A 47 -0.25 0.22 -27.17
N ILE A 48 -0.27 -0.77 -28.05
CA ILE A 48 -0.29 -2.18 -27.69
C ILE A 48 0.97 -2.55 -26.90
N SER A 49 2.13 -2.14 -27.35
CA SER A 49 3.40 -2.40 -26.69
C SER A 49 3.44 -1.76 -25.30
N SER A 50 2.96 -0.51 -25.19
CA SER A 50 2.91 0.19 -23.91
C SER A 50 1.94 -0.48 -22.95
N LEU A 51 0.83 -0.98 -23.46
CA LEU A 51 -0.16 -1.69 -22.64
C LEU A 51 0.43 -2.98 -22.07
N ASP A 52 1.14 -3.75 -22.87
CA ASP A 52 1.80 -4.97 -22.42
C ASP A 52 2.82 -4.69 -21.33
N GLU A 53 3.63 -3.66 -21.49
CA GLU A 53 4.61 -3.23 -20.49
C GLU A 53 3.91 -2.84 -19.18
N ILE A 54 2.82 -2.11 -19.26
CA ILE A 54 2.05 -1.69 -18.09
C ILE A 54 1.46 -2.89 -17.38
N ILE A 55 0.92 -3.85 -18.11
CA ILE A 55 0.38 -5.09 -17.55
C ILE A 55 1.46 -5.86 -16.81
N GLU A 56 2.66 -6.00 -17.38
CA GLU A 56 3.79 -6.66 -16.72
C GLU A 56 4.18 -5.94 -15.43
N LYS A 57 4.24 -4.61 -15.47
CA LYS A 57 4.54 -3.81 -14.28
C LYS A 57 3.47 -3.95 -13.23
N MET A 58 2.20 -4.00 -13.63
CA MET A 58 1.08 -4.19 -12.69
C MET A 58 1.16 -5.56 -12.00
N GLU A 59 1.44 -6.62 -12.74
CA GLU A 59 1.58 -7.94 -12.17
C GLU A 59 2.74 -8.01 -11.18
N SER A 60 3.88 -7.44 -11.54
CA SER A 60 5.04 -7.35 -10.65
C SER A 60 4.73 -6.54 -9.39
N GLN A 61 4.06 -5.42 -9.55
CA GLN A 61 3.70 -4.56 -8.42
C GLN A 61 2.66 -5.22 -7.53
N ALA A 62 1.69 -5.91 -8.10
CA ALA A 62 0.69 -6.66 -7.34
C ALA A 62 1.34 -7.74 -6.48
N ASP A 63 2.35 -8.43 -7.00
CA ASP A 63 3.10 -9.42 -6.23
C ASP A 63 3.82 -8.75 -5.05
N LYS A 64 4.44 -7.59 -5.26
CA LYS A 64 5.10 -6.83 -4.18
C LYS A 64 4.10 -6.42 -3.11
N VAL A 65 2.93 -5.93 -3.52
CA VAL A 65 1.87 -5.52 -2.60
C VAL A 65 1.42 -6.72 -1.77
N ASN A 66 1.17 -7.86 -2.39
CA ASN A 66 0.69 -9.06 -1.71
C ASN A 66 1.71 -9.57 -0.69
N ARG A 67 2.98 -9.63 -1.07
CA ARG A 67 4.05 -10.07 -0.16
C ARG A 67 4.18 -9.11 1.03
N LYS A 68 4.14 -7.82 0.77
CA LYS A 68 4.25 -6.81 1.81
C LYS A 68 3.03 -6.82 2.71
N TRP A 69 1.86 -7.04 2.14
CA TRP A 69 0.60 -7.15 2.89
C TRP A 69 0.67 -8.29 3.90
N ASP A 70 1.13 -9.47 3.46
CA ASP A 70 1.26 -10.63 4.33
C ASP A 70 2.23 -10.36 5.49
N ALA A 71 3.38 -9.76 5.19
CA ALA A 71 4.36 -9.40 6.21
C ALA A 71 3.81 -8.36 7.19
N CYS A 72 3.10 -7.36 6.70
CA CYS A 72 2.51 -6.31 7.53
C CYS A 72 1.36 -6.81 8.37
N LYS A 73 0.56 -7.74 7.86
CA LYS A 73 -0.60 -8.28 8.56
C LYS A 73 -0.22 -8.86 9.92
N GLU A 74 0.80 -9.71 9.94
CA GLU A 74 1.27 -10.32 11.18
C GLU A 74 1.75 -9.26 12.18
N MET A 75 2.51 -8.29 11.70
CA MET A 75 3.00 -7.21 12.54
C MET A 75 1.86 -6.35 13.07
N LYS A 76 0.85 -6.06 12.25
CA LYS A 76 -0.34 -5.31 12.68
C LYS A 76 -1.08 -6.03 13.79
N GLU A 77 -1.28 -7.33 13.65
CA GLU A 77 -1.97 -8.13 14.67
C GLU A 77 -1.24 -8.08 16.00
N GLN A 78 0.08 -8.20 15.99
CA GLN A 78 0.90 -8.09 17.19
C GLN A 78 0.82 -6.68 17.79
N ALA A 79 0.83 -5.65 16.96
CA ALA A 79 0.73 -4.27 17.40
C ALA A 79 -0.64 -3.98 18.02
N GLU A 80 -1.71 -4.51 17.44
CA GLU A 80 -3.06 -4.35 17.98
C GLU A 80 -3.19 -4.95 19.37
N VAL A 81 -2.60 -6.12 19.57
CA VAL A 81 -2.56 -6.75 20.90
C VAL A 81 -1.86 -5.85 21.93
N LEU A 82 -0.74 -5.24 21.54
CA LEU A 82 -0.01 -4.33 22.41
C LEU A 82 -0.80 -3.07 22.72
N ILE A 83 -1.47 -2.51 21.71
CA ILE A 83 -2.30 -1.31 21.87
C ILE A 83 -3.51 -1.60 22.75
N ASP A 84 -4.12 -2.76 22.62
CA ASP A 84 -5.28 -3.16 23.40
C ASP A 84 -4.99 -3.28 24.89
N LYS A 85 -3.72 -3.39 25.27
CA LYS A 85 -3.32 -3.40 26.69
C LYS A 85 -3.45 -2.03 27.35
N GLU A 86 -3.54 -0.97 26.58
CA GLU A 86 -3.80 0.37 27.12
C GLU A 86 -5.23 0.45 27.65
N SER A 87 -5.39 0.86 28.90
CA SER A 87 -6.68 0.92 29.56
C SER A 87 -7.52 2.12 29.14
N ASP A 88 -6.88 3.20 28.72
CA ASP A 88 -7.56 4.42 28.28
C ASP A 88 -7.99 4.28 26.83
N GLU A 89 -9.30 4.31 26.60
CA GLU A 89 -9.88 4.16 25.27
C GLU A 89 -9.40 5.25 24.30
N TYR A 90 -9.31 6.48 24.78
CA TYR A 90 -8.83 7.59 23.94
C TYR A 90 -7.39 7.37 23.50
N ARG A 91 -6.53 6.94 24.42
CA ARG A 91 -5.13 6.63 24.10
C ARG A 91 -5.01 5.48 23.12
N ARG A 92 -5.83 4.44 23.27
CA ARG A 92 -5.88 3.34 22.31
C ARG A 92 -6.22 3.82 20.91
N CYS A 93 -7.20 4.71 20.79
CA CYS A 93 -7.58 5.28 19.50
C CYS A 93 -6.44 6.09 18.87
N VAL A 94 -5.75 6.91 19.67
CA VAL A 94 -4.63 7.71 19.19
C VAL A 94 -3.50 6.82 18.71
N LEU A 95 -3.13 5.81 19.49
CA LEU A 95 -2.07 4.86 19.12
C LEU A 95 -2.42 4.11 17.85
N TYR A 96 -3.66 3.66 17.73
CA TYR A 96 -4.12 2.95 16.55
C TYR A 96 -4.03 3.82 15.30
N ARG A 97 -4.52 5.05 15.39
CA ARG A 97 -4.47 5.98 14.27
C ARG A 97 -3.06 6.28 13.80
N TYR A 98 -2.17 6.49 14.74
CA TYR A 98 -0.78 6.84 14.40
C TYR A 98 0.00 5.65 13.86
N TYR A 99 -0.03 4.51 14.54
CA TYR A 99 0.83 3.38 14.19
C TYR A 99 0.23 2.46 13.14
N ILE A 100 -1.07 2.24 13.16
CA ILE A 100 -1.74 1.30 12.24
C ILE A 100 -2.24 2.03 10.99
N LEU A 101 -2.92 3.15 11.18
CA LEU A 101 -3.49 3.91 10.06
C LEU A 101 -2.51 4.94 9.48
N CYS A 102 -1.33 5.08 10.07
CA CYS A 102 -0.27 5.99 9.62
C CYS A 102 -0.71 7.44 9.49
N GLN A 103 -1.65 7.87 10.34
CA GLN A 103 -2.09 9.25 10.38
C GLN A 103 -1.11 10.08 11.21
N SER A 104 -1.03 11.36 10.91
CA SER A 104 -0.23 12.29 11.73
C SER A 104 -0.98 12.64 13.02
N TRP A 105 -0.22 13.11 14.01
CA TRP A 105 -0.80 13.55 15.29
C TRP A 105 -1.79 14.71 15.18
#